data_650bc3dc0e4b15a207c9ab5ef70d7bd8
#
_entry.id   650bc3dc0e4b15a207c9ab5ef70d7bd8
#
_cell.length_a   1.000
_cell.length_b   1.000
_cell.length_c   1.000
_cell.angle_alpha   90.00
_cell.angle_beta   90.00
_cell.angle_gamma   90.00
#
_symmetry.space_group_name_H-M   'P 1'
#
loop_
_entity.id
_entity.type
_entity.pdbx_description
1 polymer ?
#
loop_
_entity_poly.entity_id
_entity_poly.type
_entity_poly.pdbx_seq_one_letter_code
_entity_poly.pdbx_strand_id
1 'polypeptide(L)'
;MNDSGEVRSTGSVFFDAVHYMLHQCNKSSHPFLRYLSRIHRFHHLYFTRHLKFDKKYIQQNRFQALPLELVLQIIGTVLGYIFARLVAPKGVFWVTRNHLWITIIFQILRTTFVILSSGRDTNHTTYQTPPEDTNWLFVGPEFHSLHHIYPDRYMGSFVKAFDWIWGTAYTFKGKRIAITGGNGAFGQAIVKKLDREERGSCIRKLKFGTDWDHHHFEKALPVLSNSDILILAHGSKGADAVESNCNAAIRLIKLFKEHRVANPACPTLPEVWYVGSEIELHPAWGNKELQRNSRSKRMFLPQARSFFDDPDIIYRHIVPSAFHSPMGAAALSADWAAKCAIWWIRRGARYIPVTYTGIAWLNYFKFMYRIPYAKDMDQM
;
A
#
# COMPACT_ATOMS: atom_id res chain seq x y z
N MET A 1 -25.84 -5.39 2.90
CA MET A 1 -25.38 -4.70 1.67
C MET A 1 -26.51 -4.83 0.67
N ASN A 2 -26.99 -3.74 0.09
CA ASN A 2 -28.09 -3.81 -0.87
C ASN A 2 -27.60 -4.38 -2.21
N ASP A 3 -28.44 -5.18 -2.89
CA ASP A 3 -28.16 -5.86 -4.16
C ASP A 3 -27.58 -4.97 -5.28
N SER A 4 -27.87 -3.66 -5.25
CA SER A 4 -27.30 -2.66 -6.15
C SER A 4 -25.80 -2.43 -5.89
N GLY A 5 -25.32 -2.68 -4.67
CA GLY A 5 -23.90 -2.57 -4.29
C GLY A 5 -23.05 -3.70 -4.90
N GLU A 6 -23.60 -4.90 -5.05
CA GLU A 6 -22.90 -6.03 -5.68
C GLU A 6 -22.71 -5.85 -7.18
N VAL A 7 -23.73 -5.35 -7.89
CA VAL A 7 -23.61 -5.03 -9.33
C VAL A 7 -22.53 -3.98 -9.54
N ARG A 8 -22.49 -2.96 -8.69
CA ARG A 8 -21.47 -1.91 -8.77
C ARG A 8 -20.07 -2.46 -8.47
N SER A 9 -19.91 -3.26 -7.41
CA SER A 9 -18.60 -3.82 -7.04
C SER A 9 -18.05 -4.75 -8.10
N THR A 10 -18.87 -5.65 -8.65
CA THR A 10 -18.45 -6.57 -9.70
C THR A 10 -18.20 -5.83 -11.03
N GLY A 11 -19.07 -4.87 -11.38
CA GLY A 11 -18.89 -4.01 -12.55
C GLY A 11 -17.64 -3.14 -12.47
N SER A 12 -17.29 -2.64 -11.27
CA SER A 12 -16.06 -1.90 -11.03
C SER A 12 -14.82 -2.71 -11.38
N VAL A 13 -14.72 -3.97 -10.98
CA VAL A 13 -13.54 -4.82 -11.27
C VAL A 13 -13.35 -5.00 -12.79
N PHE A 14 -14.45 -5.20 -13.56
CA PHE A 14 -14.37 -5.27 -15.01
C PHE A 14 -13.96 -3.94 -15.64
N PHE A 15 -14.53 -2.84 -15.16
CA PHE A 15 -14.11 -1.50 -15.60
C PHE A 15 -12.63 -1.24 -15.29
N ASP A 16 -12.16 -1.57 -14.08
CA ASP A 16 -10.77 -1.38 -13.66
C ASP A 16 -9.81 -2.18 -14.52
N ALA A 17 -10.19 -3.42 -14.92
CA ALA A 17 -9.40 -4.23 -15.85
C ALA A 17 -9.27 -3.56 -17.23
N VAL A 18 -10.38 -3.01 -17.77
CA VAL A 18 -10.37 -2.29 -19.05
C VAL A 18 -9.60 -0.98 -18.91
N HIS A 19 -9.75 -0.25 -17.82
CA HIS A 19 -9.00 0.96 -17.52
C HIS A 19 -7.49 0.68 -17.49
N TYR A 20 -7.06 -0.38 -16.80
CA TYR A 20 -5.67 -0.83 -16.83
C TYR A 20 -5.20 -1.14 -18.25
N MET A 21 -6.01 -1.86 -19.06
CA MET A 21 -5.67 -2.16 -20.44
C MET A 21 -5.53 -0.88 -21.28
N LEU A 22 -6.36 0.15 -21.08
CA LEU A 22 -6.24 1.43 -21.80
C LEU A 22 -4.87 2.08 -21.58
N HIS A 23 -4.31 2.03 -20.37
CA HIS A 23 -2.97 2.50 -20.10
C HIS A 23 -1.88 1.70 -20.83
N GLN A 24 -2.07 0.37 -20.97
CA GLN A 24 -1.13 -0.48 -21.71
C GLN A 24 -1.27 -0.36 -23.24
N CYS A 25 -2.48 -0.05 -23.74
CA CYS A 25 -2.77 0.06 -25.18
C CYS A 25 -2.04 1.20 -25.89
N ASN A 26 -1.44 2.14 -25.18
CA ASN A 26 -0.58 3.15 -25.76
C ASN A 26 0.58 2.56 -26.59
N LYS A 27 1.05 1.37 -26.22
CA LYS A 27 2.14 0.63 -26.91
C LYS A 27 1.62 -0.43 -27.90
N SER A 28 0.31 -0.53 -28.10
CA SER A 28 -0.30 -1.53 -28.99
C SER A 28 0.05 -1.24 -30.44
N SER A 29 0.24 -2.29 -31.24
CA SER A 29 0.32 -2.19 -32.71
C SER A 29 -1.04 -1.84 -33.35
N HIS A 30 -2.14 -2.18 -32.68
CA HIS A 30 -3.50 -1.97 -33.20
C HIS A 30 -3.96 -0.51 -33.14
N PRO A 31 -4.31 0.14 -34.29
CA PRO A 31 -4.62 1.57 -34.34
C PRO A 31 -5.80 1.99 -33.45
N PHE A 32 -6.86 1.17 -33.42
CA PHE A 32 -8.06 1.43 -32.63
C PHE A 32 -7.77 1.45 -31.11
N LEU A 33 -6.94 0.51 -30.61
CA LEU A 33 -6.57 0.45 -29.20
C LEU A 33 -5.73 1.68 -28.81
N ARG A 34 -4.79 2.11 -29.67
CA ARG A 34 -4.07 3.36 -29.46
C ARG A 34 -4.96 4.59 -29.46
N TYR A 35 -6.00 4.60 -30.29
CA TYR A 35 -6.99 5.68 -30.34
C TYR A 35 -7.76 5.76 -29.01
N LEU A 36 -8.27 4.65 -28.49
CA LEU A 36 -8.95 4.62 -27.18
C LEU A 36 -8.04 5.09 -26.04
N SER A 37 -6.80 4.59 -26.01
CA SER A 37 -5.79 5.04 -25.02
C SER A 37 -5.52 6.54 -25.13
N ARG A 38 -5.48 7.13 -26.35
CA ARG A 38 -5.32 8.57 -26.56
C ARG A 38 -6.50 9.35 -26.00
N ILE A 39 -7.73 8.88 -26.20
CA ILE A 39 -8.93 9.52 -25.64
C ILE A 39 -8.87 9.51 -24.12
N HIS A 40 -8.60 8.36 -23.51
CA HIS A 40 -8.44 8.25 -22.05
C HIS A 40 -7.33 9.17 -21.51
N ARG A 41 -6.25 9.34 -22.26
CA ARG A 41 -5.17 10.26 -21.88
C ARG A 41 -5.62 11.72 -21.71
N PHE A 42 -6.69 12.17 -22.39
CA PHE A 42 -7.21 13.53 -22.17
C PHE A 42 -7.72 13.73 -20.75
N HIS A 43 -8.23 12.69 -20.09
CA HIS A 43 -8.58 12.70 -18.68
C HIS A 43 -7.35 13.02 -17.80
N HIS A 44 -6.22 12.34 -18.02
CA HIS A 44 -4.96 12.60 -17.31
C HIS A 44 -4.28 13.94 -17.69
N LEU A 45 -4.55 14.48 -18.86
CA LEU A 45 -4.08 15.80 -19.24
C LEU A 45 -4.94 16.90 -18.63
N TYR A 46 -6.24 16.65 -18.45
CA TYR A 46 -7.15 17.59 -17.82
C TYR A 46 -6.92 17.69 -16.31
N PHE A 47 -6.83 16.55 -15.60
CA PHE A 47 -6.38 16.50 -14.22
C PHE A 47 -4.97 15.90 -14.19
N THR A 48 -3.98 16.78 -13.98
CA THR A 48 -2.59 16.45 -14.21
C THR A 48 -1.97 15.65 -13.06
N ARG A 49 -0.80 15.05 -13.30
CA ARG A 49 0.03 14.42 -12.26
C ARG A 49 0.44 15.36 -11.10
N HIS A 50 0.31 16.67 -11.28
CA HIS A 50 0.52 17.66 -10.23
C HIS A 50 -0.76 17.98 -9.47
N LEU A 51 -1.80 17.17 -9.64
CA LEU A 51 -3.11 17.27 -8.99
C LEU A 51 -3.77 18.65 -9.20
N LYS A 52 -3.63 19.20 -10.40
CA LYS A 52 -4.19 20.48 -10.82
C LYS A 52 -4.94 20.32 -12.14
N PHE A 53 -6.02 21.10 -12.29
CA PHE A 53 -6.80 21.14 -13.53
C PHE A 53 -6.10 21.97 -14.61
N ASP A 54 -5.91 21.40 -15.80
CA ASP A 54 -5.45 22.14 -16.99
C ASP A 54 -6.66 22.47 -17.88
N LYS A 55 -7.03 23.74 -17.90
CA LYS A 55 -8.18 24.25 -18.66
C LYS A 55 -8.09 24.00 -20.17
N LYS A 56 -6.88 23.82 -20.71
CA LYS A 56 -6.64 23.53 -22.13
C LYS A 56 -7.36 22.27 -22.60
N TYR A 57 -7.52 21.28 -21.71
CA TYR A 57 -8.08 19.96 -22.04
C TYR A 57 -9.54 19.77 -21.62
N ILE A 58 -10.24 20.83 -21.15
CA ILE A 58 -11.63 20.75 -20.69
C ILE A 58 -12.53 20.13 -21.77
N GLN A 59 -12.46 20.60 -23.01
CA GLN A 59 -13.37 20.16 -24.08
C GLN A 59 -13.13 18.68 -24.45
N GLN A 60 -11.86 18.30 -24.56
CA GLN A 60 -11.48 16.89 -24.85
C GLN A 60 -11.89 15.97 -23.71
N ASN A 61 -11.73 16.40 -22.46
CA ASN A 61 -12.20 15.61 -21.32
C ASN A 61 -13.71 15.45 -21.33
N ARG A 62 -14.47 16.56 -21.50
CA ARG A 62 -15.94 16.55 -21.46
C ARG A 62 -16.56 15.72 -22.57
N PHE A 63 -16.07 15.85 -23.82
CA PHE A 63 -16.75 15.31 -25.00
C PHE A 63 -16.06 14.08 -25.60
N GLN A 64 -14.91 13.67 -25.09
CA GLN A 64 -14.22 12.47 -25.55
C GLN A 64 -13.92 11.50 -24.39
N ALA A 65 -13.20 11.93 -23.34
CA ALA A 65 -12.80 11.03 -22.29
C ALA A 65 -13.98 10.57 -21.41
N LEU A 66 -14.79 11.49 -20.88
CA LEU A 66 -15.95 11.14 -20.05
C LEU A 66 -16.99 10.27 -20.75
N PRO A 67 -17.38 10.51 -22.04
CA PRO A 67 -18.24 9.59 -22.76
C PRO A 67 -17.63 8.21 -22.96
N LEU A 68 -16.34 8.10 -23.27
CA LEU A 68 -15.65 6.81 -23.35
C LEU A 68 -15.70 6.07 -22.02
N GLU A 69 -15.39 6.74 -20.91
CA GLU A 69 -15.43 6.15 -19.58
C GLU A 69 -16.84 5.69 -19.21
N LEU A 70 -17.89 6.45 -19.55
CA LEU A 70 -19.28 6.05 -19.36
C LEU A 70 -19.61 4.76 -20.13
N VAL A 71 -19.24 4.67 -21.40
CA VAL A 71 -19.47 3.45 -22.20
C VAL A 71 -18.77 2.25 -21.55
N LEU A 72 -17.53 2.40 -21.11
CA LEU A 72 -16.79 1.33 -20.46
C LEU A 72 -17.38 0.94 -19.10
N GLN A 73 -17.87 1.92 -18.32
CA GLN A 73 -18.59 1.66 -17.07
C GLN A 73 -19.89 0.88 -17.30
N ILE A 74 -20.67 1.24 -18.33
CA ILE A 74 -21.89 0.52 -18.69
C ILE A 74 -21.57 -0.92 -19.12
N ILE A 75 -20.54 -1.11 -19.96
CA ILE A 75 -20.09 -2.46 -20.36
C ILE A 75 -19.68 -3.26 -19.11
N GLY A 76 -18.86 -2.68 -18.22
CA GLY A 76 -18.46 -3.32 -16.97
C GLY A 76 -19.65 -3.70 -16.09
N THR A 77 -20.65 -2.82 -16.00
CA THR A 77 -21.90 -3.07 -15.24
C THR A 77 -22.70 -4.22 -15.82
N VAL A 78 -22.85 -4.29 -17.16
CA VAL A 78 -23.53 -5.40 -17.84
C VAL A 78 -22.79 -6.72 -17.63
N LEU A 79 -21.46 -6.73 -17.80
CA LEU A 79 -20.63 -7.92 -17.54
C LEU A 79 -20.70 -8.36 -16.07
N GLY A 80 -20.66 -7.40 -15.14
CA GLY A 80 -20.83 -7.65 -13.71
C GLY A 80 -22.21 -8.25 -13.38
N TYR A 81 -23.27 -7.75 -14.00
CA TYR A 81 -24.61 -8.31 -13.88
C TYR A 81 -24.68 -9.75 -14.40
N ILE A 82 -24.14 -10.02 -15.60
CA ILE A 82 -24.11 -11.35 -16.18
C ILE A 82 -23.34 -12.31 -15.27
N PHE A 83 -22.17 -11.90 -14.81
CA PHE A 83 -21.34 -12.70 -13.90
C PHE A 83 -22.08 -13.02 -12.59
N ALA A 84 -22.67 -12.01 -11.94
CA ALA A 84 -23.44 -12.21 -10.71
C ALA A 84 -24.60 -13.19 -10.91
N ARG A 85 -25.29 -13.12 -12.06
CA ARG A 85 -26.38 -14.05 -12.41
C ARG A 85 -25.92 -15.49 -12.64
N LEU A 86 -24.68 -15.68 -13.11
CA LEU A 86 -24.11 -17.00 -13.36
C LEU A 86 -23.58 -17.67 -12.07
N VAL A 87 -23.02 -16.86 -11.17
CA VAL A 87 -22.29 -17.37 -9.99
C VAL A 87 -23.14 -17.37 -8.73
N ALA A 88 -24.02 -16.38 -8.54
CA ALA A 88 -24.85 -16.27 -7.34
C ALA A 88 -25.98 -17.31 -7.34
N PRO A 89 -26.15 -18.15 -6.30
CA PRO A 89 -27.29 -19.02 -6.16
C PRO A 89 -28.58 -18.20 -6.06
N LYS A 90 -29.67 -18.74 -6.60
CA LYS A 90 -31.01 -18.15 -6.47
C LYS A 90 -31.36 -18.07 -4.98
N GLY A 91 -31.43 -16.87 -4.44
CA GLY A 91 -31.69 -16.65 -3.00
C GLY A 91 -31.41 -15.20 -2.58
N VAL A 92 -30.79 -15.04 -1.42
CA VAL A 92 -30.60 -13.77 -0.70
C VAL A 92 -29.84 -12.68 -1.51
N PHE A 93 -29.05 -13.07 -2.52
CA PHE A 93 -28.23 -12.14 -3.35
C PHE A 93 -28.64 -12.14 -4.83
N TRP A 94 -29.94 -12.26 -5.10
CA TRP A 94 -30.43 -12.32 -6.48
C TRP A 94 -30.49 -10.93 -7.15
N VAL A 95 -29.53 -10.66 -8.03
CA VAL A 95 -29.49 -9.42 -8.82
C VAL A 95 -30.55 -9.44 -9.92
N THR A 96 -31.44 -8.45 -9.92
CA THR A 96 -32.54 -8.32 -10.89
C THR A 96 -32.20 -7.35 -12.04
N ARG A 97 -32.99 -7.38 -13.12
CA ARG A 97 -32.89 -6.42 -14.22
C ARG A 97 -33.07 -4.96 -13.73
N ASN A 98 -33.90 -4.75 -12.71
CA ASN A 98 -34.12 -3.42 -12.17
C ASN A 98 -32.84 -2.84 -11.55
N HIS A 99 -32.06 -3.65 -10.83
CA HIS A 99 -30.76 -3.21 -10.28
C HIS A 99 -29.78 -2.81 -11.38
N LEU A 100 -29.77 -3.55 -12.52
CA LEU A 100 -28.96 -3.20 -13.67
C LEU A 100 -29.37 -1.82 -14.23
N TRP A 101 -30.65 -1.63 -14.51
CA TRP A 101 -31.14 -0.36 -15.09
C TRP A 101 -30.96 0.83 -14.16
N ILE A 102 -31.24 0.67 -12.86
CA ILE A 102 -31.01 1.74 -11.86
C ILE A 102 -29.52 2.13 -11.86
N THR A 103 -28.62 1.17 -11.92
CA THR A 103 -27.17 1.45 -11.94
C THR A 103 -26.75 2.18 -13.21
N ILE A 104 -27.24 1.75 -14.39
CA ILE A 104 -26.95 2.40 -15.67
C ILE A 104 -27.49 3.85 -15.69
N ILE A 105 -28.74 4.04 -15.27
CA ILE A 105 -29.36 5.38 -15.21
C ILE A 105 -28.53 6.29 -14.29
N PHE A 106 -28.13 5.80 -13.13
CA PHE A 106 -27.32 6.58 -12.21
C PHE A 106 -25.95 6.95 -12.82
N GLN A 107 -25.29 6.05 -13.55
CA GLN A 107 -24.02 6.33 -14.24
C GLN A 107 -24.20 7.42 -15.32
N ILE A 108 -25.28 7.34 -16.11
CA ILE A 108 -25.61 8.35 -17.12
C ILE A 108 -25.84 9.71 -16.47
N LEU A 109 -26.68 9.78 -15.45
CA LEU A 109 -27.01 11.02 -14.74
C LEU A 109 -25.75 11.64 -14.12
N ARG A 110 -24.93 10.84 -13.41
CA ARG A 110 -23.66 11.28 -12.84
C ARG A 110 -22.73 11.85 -13.91
N THR A 111 -22.51 11.11 -15.00
CA THR A 111 -21.58 11.56 -16.05
C THR A 111 -22.11 12.83 -16.75
N THR A 112 -23.42 12.91 -17.00
CA THR A 112 -24.04 14.13 -17.53
C THR A 112 -23.82 15.33 -16.61
N PHE A 113 -24.01 15.15 -15.31
CA PHE A 113 -23.74 16.19 -14.31
C PHE A 113 -22.28 16.63 -14.34
N VAL A 114 -21.32 15.70 -14.38
CA VAL A 114 -19.89 16.00 -14.48
C VAL A 114 -19.55 16.77 -15.75
N ILE A 115 -20.11 16.37 -16.89
CA ILE A 115 -19.96 17.09 -18.17
C ILE A 115 -20.47 18.53 -18.04
N LEU A 116 -21.65 18.74 -17.45
CA LEU A 116 -22.22 20.07 -17.22
C LEU A 116 -21.41 20.90 -16.23
N SER A 117 -20.78 20.24 -15.23
CA SER A 117 -19.89 20.86 -14.23
C SER A 117 -18.45 21.07 -14.74
N SER A 118 -18.28 21.24 -16.05
CA SER A 118 -16.97 21.46 -16.69
C SER A 118 -15.97 20.32 -16.49
N GLY A 119 -16.45 19.10 -16.35
CA GLY A 119 -15.64 17.89 -16.17
C GLY A 119 -15.10 17.69 -14.75
N ARG A 120 -15.59 18.46 -13.78
CA ARG A 120 -15.20 18.32 -12.37
C ARG A 120 -16.11 17.32 -11.67
N ASP A 121 -15.52 16.38 -10.96
CA ASP A 121 -16.22 15.44 -10.09
C ASP A 121 -15.59 15.39 -8.69
N THR A 122 -16.17 14.60 -7.81
CA THR A 122 -15.74 14.46 -6.42
C THR A 122 -14.43 13.69 -6.26
N ASN A 123 -13.99 12.96 -7.29
CA ASN A 123 -12.76 12.16 -7.24
C ASN A 123 -11.51 12.98 -7.62
N HIS A 124 -11.70 14.14 -8.25
CA HIS A 124 -10.61 15.03 -8.66
C HIS A 124 -10.47 16.19 -7.67
N THR A 125 -9.83 15.90 -6.56
CA THR A 125 -9.49 16.90 -5.53
C THR A 125 -8.07 17.40 -5.75
N THR A 126 -7.88 18.73 -5.71
CA THR A 126 -6.56 19.33 -5.81
C THR A 126 -5.82 19.19 -4.48
N TYR A 127 -4.61 18.64 -4.54
CA TYR A 127 -3.72 18.51 -3.38
C TYR A 127 -2.42 19.27 -3.63
N GLN A 128 -1.86 19.87 -2.60
CA GLN A 128 -0.53 20.51 -2.68
C GLN A 128 0.59 19.45 -2.65
N THR A 129 0.36 18.37 -1.96
CA THR A 129 1.27 17.22 -1.82
C THR A 129 0.53 15.94 -2.18
N PRO A 130 1.24 14.89 -2.63
CA PRO A 130 0.61 13.59 -2.87
C PRO A 130 -0.15 13.11 -1.63
N PRO A 131 -1.47 12.84 -1.74
CA PRO A 131 -2.27 12.42 -0.60
C PRO A 131 -1.91 11.01 -0.15
N GLU A 132 -2.24 10.68 1.09
CA GLU A 132 -2.25 9.31 1.58
C GLU A 132 -3.64 8.73 1.48
N ASP A 133 -3.72 7.50 1.00
CA ASP A 133 -4.95 6.73 1.02
C ASP A 133 -4.98 5.76 2.21
N THR A 134 -5.84 6.04 3.17
CA THR A 134 -6.02 5.25 4.39
C THR A 134 -7.16 4.23 4.30
N ASN A 135 -8.01 4.33 3.28
CA ASN A 135 -9.12 3.40 3.09
C ASN A 135 -8.60 2.06 2.55
N TRP A 136 -8.95 0.97 3.22
CA TRP A 136 -8.49 -0.35 2.80
C TRP A 136 -9.33 -0.98 1.68
N LEU A 137 -10.63 -0.62 1.56
CA LEU A 137 -11.57 -1.27 0.63
C LEU A 137 -12.02 -0.36 -0.50
N PHE A 138 -12.50 0.85 -0.15
CA PHE A 138 -13.11 1.74 -1.12
C PHE A 138 -12.10 2.71 -1.72
N VAL A 139 -12.35 3.10 -2.95
CA VAL A 139 -11.59 4.13 -3.65
C VAL A 139 -12.15 5.49 -3.28
N GLY A 140 -11.29 6.35 -2.72
CA GLY A 140 -11.56 7.76 -2.44
C GLY A 140 -10.81 8.69 -3.40
N PRO A 141 -11.00 10.01 -3.25
CA PRO A 141 -10.27 11.02 -4.02
C PRO A 141 -8.75 10.89 -3.89
N GLU A 142 -8.26 10.46 -2.71
CA GLU A 142 -6.84 10.25 -2.43
C GLU A 142 -6.27 9.14 -3.32
N PHE A 143 -6.93 7.99 -3.36
CA PHE A 143 -6.51 6.84 -4.17
C PHE A 143 -6.54 7.18 -5.67
N HIS A 144 -7.59 7.84 -6.13
CA HIS A 144 -7.70 8.28 -7.51
C HIS A 144 -6.65 9.33 -7.89
N SER A 145 -6.33 10.25 -6.98
CA SER A 145 -5.25 11.22 -7.17
C SER A 145 -3.88 10.55 -7.28
N LEU A 146 -3.62 9.48 -6.50
CA LEU A 146 -2.42 8.67 -6.64
C LEU A 146 -2.34 7.98 -8.00
N HIS A 147 -3.48 7.58 -8.59
CA HIS A 147 -3.53 7.06 -9.96
C HIS A 147 -3.08 8.11 -10.99
N HIS A 148 -3.47 9.38 -10.85
CA HIS A 148 -3.00 10.45 -11.74
C HIS A 148 -1.49 10.70 -11.62
N ILE A 149 -0.90 10.54 -10.42
CA ILE A 149 0.55 10.65 -10.22
C ILE A 149 1.28 9.42 -10.82
N TYR A 150 0.71 8.24 -10.62
CA TYR A 150 1.27 6.95 -11.03
C TYR A 150 0.29 6.17 -11.91
N PRO A 151 0.17 6.52 -13.21
CA PRO A 151 -0.87 5.98 -14.10
C PRO A 151 -0.86 4.45 -14.29
N ASP A 152 0.24 3.78 -13.95
CA ASP A 152 0.36 2.32 -14.00
C ASP A 152 -0.08 1.63 -12.69
N ARG A 153 -0.56 2.40 -11.70
CA ARG A 153 -0.93 1.94 -10.35
C ARG A 153 -2.25 2.57 -9.92
N TYR A 154 -2.81 2.07 -8.82
CA TYR A 154 -4.02 2.63 -8.20
C TYR A 154 -5.21 2.65 -9.16
N MET A 155 -5.51 1.47 -9.78
CA MET A 155 -6.47 1.34 -10.88
C MET A 155 -7.93 1.31 -10.46
N GLY A 156 -8.21 0.99 -9.20
CA GLY A 156 -9.57 0.86 -8.68
C GLY A 156 -10.41 2.11 -8.90
N SER A 157 -11.68 1.92 -9.26
CA SER A 157 -12.65 2.99 -9.49
C SER A 157 -13.72 3.11 -8.40
N PHE A 158 -14.05 2.01 -7.73
CA PHE A 158 -15.02 1.95 -6.63
C PHE A 158 -14.51 1.11 -5.46
N VAL A 159 -13.98 -0.09 -5.74
CA VAL A 159 -13.33 -0.96 -4.75
C VAL A 159 -11.94 -1.31 -5.23
N LYS A 160 -11.01 -1.56 -4.29
CA LYS A 160 -9.62 -1.88 -4.60
C LYS A 160 -9.38 -3.35 -4.97
N ALA A 161 -10.44 -4.11 -5.27
CA ALA A 161 -10.34 -5.54 -5.56
C ALA A 161 -9.42 -5.83 -6.75
N PHE A 162 -9.47 -5.02 -7.81
CA PHE A 162 -8.54 -5.12 -8.94
C PHE A 162 -7.09 -4.97 -8.47
N ASP A 163 -6.80 -3.92 -7.71
CA ASP A 163 -5.45 -3.63 -7.24
C ASP A 163 -4.91 -4.70 -6.29
N TRP A 164 -5.79 -5.34 -5.50
CA TRP A 164 -5.39 -6.47 -4.66
C TRP A 164 -5.03 -7.71 -5.48
N ILE A 165 -5.77 -7.98 -6.54
CA ILE A 165 -5.48 -9.12 -7.43
C ILE A 165 -4.15 -8.88 -8.16
N TRP A 166 -3.98 -7.72 -8.78
CA TRP A 166 -2.81 -7.41 -9.63
C TRP A 166 -1.63 -6.79 -8.90
N GLY A 167 -1.78 -6.40 -7.63
CA GLY A 167 -0.70 -5.79 -6.85
C GLY A 167 -0.35 -4.39 -7.34
N THR A 168 -1.36 -3.60 -7.66
CA THR A 168 -1.24 -2.22 -8.16
C THR A 168 -1.60 -1.17 -7.11
N ALA A 169 -2.00 -1.56 -5.89
CA ALA A 169 -2.37 -0.63 -4.81
C ALA A 169 -1.19 0.11 -4.16
N TYR A 170 0.04 -0.11 -4.64
CA TYR A 170 1.24 0.55 -4.11
C TYR A 170 2.38 0.56 -5.13
N THR A 171 3.28 1.55 -5.02
CA THR A 171 4.48 1.66 -5.83
C THR A 171 5.71 2.06 -5.03
N PHE A 172 6.86 1.52 -5.41
CA PHE A 172 8.18 1.90 -4.87
C PHE A 172 8.90 2.91 -5.77
N LYS A 173 8.32 3.25 -6.91
CA LYS A 173 8.96 4.08 -7.94
C LYS A 173 9.36 5.44 -7.40
N GLY A 174 10.65 5.75 -7.52
CA GLY A 174 11.22 7.02 -7.08
C GLY A 174 11.36 7.16 -5.57
N LYS A 175 11.08 6.12 -4.78
CA LYS A 175 11.23 6.14 -3.30
C LYS A 175 12.71 6.04 -2.90
N ARG A 176 13.10 6.86 -1.93
CA ARG A 176 14.40 6.80 -1.26
C ARG A 176 14.26 5.97 0.01
N ILE A 177 15.03 4.92 0.12
CA ILE A 177 14.87 3.87 1.15
C ILE A 177 16.11 3.81 2.03
N ALA A 178 15.95 4.01 3.33
CA ALA A 178 16.96 3.69 4.34
C ALA A 178 16.64 2.32 4.93
N ILE A 179 17.65 1.45 5.10
CA ILE A 179 17.48 0.13 5.71
C ILE A 179 18.55 -0.14 6.75
N THR A 180 18.14 -0.46 7.97
CA THR A 180 18.99 -1.06 8.99
C THR A 180 18.95 -2.58 8.86
N GLY A 181 20.03 -3.27 9.22
CA GLY A 181 20.11 -4.73 9.05
C GLY A 181 20.15 -5.17 7.58
N GLY A 182 20.49 -4.27 6.65
CA GLY A 182 20.56 -4.54 5.21
C GLY A 182 21.60 -5.59 4.78
N ASN A 183 22.46 -6.04 5.68
CA ASN A 183 23.42 -7.13 5.49
C ASN A 183 22.94 -8.46 6.10
N GLY A 184 21.86 -8.48 6.87
CA GLY A 184 21.20 -9.69 7.34
C GLY A 184 20.45 -10.43 6.21
N ALA A 185 20.10 -11.68 6.43
CA ALA A 185 19.47 -12.51 5.40
C ALA A 185 18.20 -11.87 4.80
N PHE A 186 17.26 -11.41 5.62
CA PHE A 186 16.05 -10.76 5.17
C PHE A 186 16.34 -9.39 4.52
N GLY A 187 17.25 -8.59 5.14
CA GLY A 187 17.62 -7.29 4.61
C GLY A 187 18.24 -7.37 3.21
N GLN A 188 19.17 -8.32 2.99
CA GLN A 188 19.74 -8.56 1.66
C GLN A 188 18.67 -9.00 0.66
N ALA A 189 17.76 -9.89 1.06
CA ALA A 189 16.69 -10.38 0.20
C ALA A 189 15.72 -9.26 -0.21
N ILE A 190 15.33 -8.37 0.72
CA ILE A 190 14.48 -7.20 0.45
C ILE A 190 15.19 -6.25 -0.52
N VAL A 191 16.44 -5.87 -0.24
CA VAL A 191 17.23 -4.99 -1.12
C VAL A 191 17.28 -5.56 -2.54
N LYS A 192 17.64 -6.83 -2.68
CA LYS A 192 17.70 -7.51 -3.99
C LYS A 192 16.37 -7.50 -4.74
N LYS A 193 15.23 -7.60 -4.03
CA LYS A 193 13.89 -7.53 -4.64
C LYS A 193 13.58 -6.11 -5.09
N LEU A 194 13.78 -5.12 -4.23
CA LEU A 194 13.50 -3.71 -4.53
C LEU A 194 14.34 -3.21 -5.71
N ASP A 195 15.63 -3.54 -5.77
CA ASP A 195 16.52 -3.19 -6.89
C ASP A 195 16.05 -3.76 -8.23
N ARG A 196 15.49 -4.98 -8.21
CA ARG A 196 15.00 -5.66 -9.43
C ARG A 196 13.66 -5.10 -9.93
N GLU A 197 12.80 -4.71 -9.00
CA GLU A 197 11.42 -4.35 -9.32
C GLU A 197 11.27 -2.90 -9.76
N GLU A 198 12.10 -2.01 -9.23
CA GLU A 198 12.00 -0.57 -9.48
C GLU A 198 13.39 0.02 -9.78
N ARG A 199 13.77 -0.01 -11.07
CA ARG A 199 14.96 0.72 -11.53
C ARG A 199 14.78 2.20 -11.19
N GLY A 200 15.53 2.71 -10.23
CA GLY A 200 15.48 4.11 -9.80
C GLY A 200 15.15 4.34 -8.33
N SER A 201 14.89 3.29 -7.54
CA SER A 201 14.86 3.43 -6.08
C SER A 201 16.28 3.61 -5.55
N CYS A 202 16.49 4.61 -4.70
CA CYS A 202 17.76 4.82 -4.04
C CYS A 202 17.72 4.11 -2.68
N ILE A 203 18.47 3.00 -2.52
CA ILE A 203 18.52 2.24 -1.27
C ILE A 203 19.84 2.52 -0.55
N ARG A 204 19.75 3.07 0.67
CA ARG A 204 20.88 3.32 1.57
C ARG A 204 20.86 2.36 2.74
N LYS A 205 21.90 1.52 2.86
CA LYS A 205 22.09 0.63 4.02
C LYS A 205 22.72 1.43 5.15
N LEU A 206 22.09 1.44 6.30
CA LEU A 206 22.60 2.02 7.55
C LEU A 206 23.30 0.93 8.36
N LYS A 207 24.60 1.04 8.53
CA LYS A 207 25.44 0.08 9.25
C LYS A 207 25.51 0.44 10.72
N PHE A 208 25.24 -0.54 11.59
CA PHE A 208 25.45 -0.42 13.03
C PHE A 208 26.95 -0.25 13.34
N GLY A 209 27.28 0.61 14.30
CA GLY A 209 28.63 0.97 14.66
C GLY A 209 29.30 2.03 13.77
N THR A 210 28.74 2.30 12.58
CA THR A 210 29.27 3.32 11.65
C THR A 210 28.26 4.45 11.45
N ASP A 211 27.09 4.14 10.93
CA ASP A 211 26.06 5.12 10.57
C ASP A 211 25.10 5.39 11.75
N TRP A 212 25.07 4.52 12.75
CA TRP A 212 24.35 4.66 14.01
C TRP A 212 24.83 3.63 15.03
N ASP A 213 24.62 3.90 16.30
CA ASP A 213 24.83 2.96 17.40
C ASP A 213 23.82 3.26 18.53
N HIS A 214 23.85 2.48 19.63
CA HIS A 214 22.91 2.64 20.75
C HIS A 214 23.07 3.95 21.53
N HIS A 215 24.14 4.71 21.31
CA HIS A 215 24.40 5.99 21.94
C HIS A 215 24.32 7.18 20.98
N HIS A 216 24.44 6.94 19.66
CA HIS A 216 24.54 7.99 18.64
C HIS A 216 23.60 7.68 17.46
N PHE A 217 22.29 7.85 17.67
CA PHE A 217 21.27 7.66 16.62
C PHE A 217 21.25 8.82 15.62
N GLU A 218 21.68 10.00 16.07
CA GLU A 218 21.74 11.24 15.27
C GLU A 218 22.68 11.14 14.08
N LYS A 219 23.67 10.25 14.09
CA LYS A 219 24.52 9.97 12.93
C LYS A 219 23.72 9.49 11.71
N ALA A 220 22.55 8.88 11.92
CA ALA A 220 21.67 8.45 10.84
C ALA A 220 20.83 9.59 10.24
N LEU A 221 20.72 10.76 10.89
CA LEU A 221 19.87 11.86 10.48
C LEU A 221 20.07 12.31 9.02
N PRO A 222 21.30 12.46 8.49
CA PRO A 222 21.48 12.90 7.10
C PRO A 222 20.84 11.97 6.08
N VAL A 223 20.73 10.68 6.41
CA VAL A 223 20.08 9.68 5.57
C VAL A 223 18.59 9.64 5.84
N LEU A 224 18.17 9.62 7.10
CA LEU A 224 16.78 9.52 7.51
C LEU A 224 15.94 10.70 7.02
N SER A 225 16.40 11.93 7.22
CA SER A 225 15.69 13.15 6.77
C SER A 225 15.43 13.21 5.26
N ASN A 226 16.23 12.51 4.47
CA ASN A 226 16.13 12.44 3.02
C ASN A 226 15.52 11.14 2.50
N SER A 227 15.05 10.24 3.38
CA SER A 227 14.44 8.98 2.98
C SER A 227 12.93 9.05 3.02
N ASP A 228 12.26 8.31 2.14
CA ASP A 228 10.80 8.19 2.09
C ASP A 228 10.35 6.95 2.88
N ILE A 229 11.20 5.93 2.95
CA ILE A 229 10.93 4.66 3.64
C ILE A 229 12.10 4.33 4.56
N LEU A 230 11.81 3.99 5.82
CA LEU A 230 12.75 3.39 6.78
C LEU A 230 12.40 1.91 6.99
N ILE A 231 13.30 1.00 6.63
CA ILE A 231 13.15 -0.44 6.86
C ILE A 231 14.00 -0.86 8.06
N LEU A 232 13.37 -1.35 9.11
CA LEU A 232 14.02 -1.86 10.31
C LEU A 232 14.09 -3.39 10.25
N ALA A 233 15.17 -3.92 9.65
CA ALA A 233 15.42 -5.36 9.50
C ALA A 233 16.59 -5.84 10.37
N HIS A 234 17.10 -5.01 11.27
CA HIS A 234 18.09 -5.41 12.26
C HIS A 234 17.43 -6.17 13.42
N GLY A 235 18.23 -6.96 14.12
CA GLY A 235 17.79 -7.66 15.32
C GLY A 235 18.90 -8.45 15.95
N SER A 236 18.77 -8.71 17.26
CA SER A 236 19.68 -9.49 18.08
C SER A 236 18.95 -10.56 18.86
N LYS A 237 19.65 -11.67 19.15
CA LYS A 237 19.27 -12.72 20.12
C LYS A 237 20.17 -12.68 21.37
N GLY A 238 21.14 -11.79 21.39
CA GLY A 238 22.11 -11.62 22.44
C GLY A 238 21.55 -11.04 23.74
N ALA A 239 22.44 -10.65 24.65
CA ALA A 239 22.07 -9.96 25.88
C ALA A 239 21.44 -8.58 25.59
N ASP A 240 21.84 -7.95 24.50
CA ASP A 240 21.39 -6.66 23.98
C ASP A 240 20.05 -6.72 23.19
N ALA A 241 19.35 -7.87 23.18
CA ALA A 241 18.16 -8.07 22.37
C ALA A 241 17.05 -7.03 22.60
N VAL A 242 16.86 -6.58 23.86
CA VAL A 242 15.85 -5.55 24.18
C VAL A 242 16.29 -4.20 23.59
N GLU A 243 17.56 -3.83 23.77
CA GLU A 243 18.08 -2.58 23.23
C GLU A 243 18.02 -2.56 21.70
N SER A 244 18.45 -3.63 21.04
CA SER A 244 18.48 -3.72 19.59
C SER A 244 17.08 -3.84 18.97
N ASN A 245 16.21 -4.74 19.46
CA ASN A 245 14.93 -5.07 18.81
C ASN A 245 13.78 -4.15 19.22
N CYS A 246 13.88 -3.48 20.36
CA CYS A 246 12.84 -2.62 20.92
C CYS A 246 13.27 -1.16 20.98
N ASN A 247 14.22 -0.81 21.87
CA ASN A 247 14.57 0.58 22.15
C ASN A 247 15.15 1.29 20.92
N ALA A 248 16.10 0.64 20.23
CA ALA A 248 16.70 1.22 19.03
C ALA A 248 15.67 1.40 17.91
N ALA A 249 14.76 0.44 17.73
CA ALA A 249 13.69 0.57 16.76
C ALA A 249 12.78 1.77 17.07
N ILE A 250 12.37 1.93 18.34
CA ILE A 250 11.53 3.07 18.78
C ILE A 250 12.24 4.40 18.50
N ARG A 251 13.52 4.51 18.90
CA ARG A 251 14.29 5.76 18.72
C ARG A 251 14.48 6.10 17.25
N LEU A 252 14.83 5.13 16.41
CA LEU A 252 14.99 5.35 14.97
C LEU A 252 13.66 5.76 14.29
N ILE A 253 12.53 5.17 14.68
CA ILE A 253 11.21 5.56 14.16
C ILE A 253 10.86 6.99 14.57
N LYS A 254 11.00 7.33 15.86
CA LYS A 254 10.71 8.69 16.36
C LYS A 254 11.60 9.72 15.66
N LEU A 255 12.90 9.46 15.57
CA LEU A 255 13.87 10.33 14.90
C LEU A 255 13.53 10.52 13.40
N PHE A 256 13.19 9.43 12.72
CA PHE A 256 12.78 9.46 11.31
C PHE A 256 11.48 10.28 11.14
N LYS A 257 10.44 10.00 11.94
CA LYS A 257 9.17 10.73 11.91
C LYS A 257 9.41 12.23 12.08
N GLU A 258 10.08 12.62 13.16
CA GLU A 258 10.31 14.03 13.52
C GLU A 258 11.01 14.82 12.41
N HIS A 259 12.13 14.31 11.91
CA HIS A 259 12.93 15.03 10.92
C HIS A 259 12.39 14.92 9.50
N ARG A 260 11.59 13.87 9.21
CA ARG A 260 10.99 13.66 7.90
C ARG A 260 9.73 14.49 7.71
N VAL A 261 8.86 14.58 8.73
CA VAL A 261 7.65 15.43 8.70
C VAL A 261 8.05 16.91 8.59
N ALA A 262 9.11 17.34 9.26
CA ALA A 262 9.60 18.70 9.21
C ALA A 262 10.29 19.08 7.88
N ASN A 263 10.58 18.12 6.98
CA ASN A 263 11.34 18.38 5.76
C ASN A 263 10.42 18.71 4.56
N PRO A 264 10.31 19.99 4.14
CA PRO A 264 9.46 20.41 3.03
C PRO A 264 9.90 19.85 1.66
N ALA A 265 11.15 19.39 1.52
CA ALA A 265 11.63 18.75 0.30
C ALA A 265 11.08 17.32 0.12
N CYS A 266 10.40 16.82 1.11
CA CYS A 266 9.86 15.46 1.14
C CYS A 266 8.35 15.50 1.46
N PRO A 267 7.50 15.81 0.52
CA PRO A 267 6.09 16.12 0.75
C PRO A 267 5.21 14.89 1.09
N THR A 268 5.72 13.66 0.90
CA THR A 268 4.96 12.44 1.24
C THR A 268 5.16 12.08 2.70
N LEU A 269 4.17 11.41 3.32
CA LEU A 269 4.33 10.87 4.67
C LEU A 269 5.52 9.90 4.76
N PRO A 270 6.26 9.93 5.88
CA PRO A 270 7.29 8.94 6.14
C PRO A 270 6.69 7.55 6.28
N GLU A 271 7.32 6.55 5.70
CA GLU A 271 6.87 5.17 5.76
C GLU A 271 7.88 4.31 6.52
N VAL A 272 7.40 3.50 7.46
CA VAL A 272 8.24 2.62 8.29
C VAL A 272 7.84 1.18 8.09
N TRP A 273 8.81 0.30 7.81
CA TRP A 273 8.63 -1.15 7.80
C TRP A 273 9.41 -1.76 8.96
N TYR A 274 8.70 -2.32 9.90
CA TYR A 274 9.32 -3.04 11.01
C TYR A 274 9.23 -4.55 10.76
N VAL A 275 10.36 -5.24 10.88
CA VAL A 275 10.42 -6.69 10.77
C VAL A 275 10.27 -7.32 12.16
N GLY A 276 9.05 -7.71 12.48
CA GLY A 276 8.67 -8.44 13.68
C GLY A 276 8.99 -9.94 13.60
N SER A 277 8.11 -10.77 14.15
CA SER A 277 8.21 -12.24 14.08
C SER A 277 6.90 -12.88 14.55
N GLU A 278 6.58 -14.08 14.08
CA GLU A 278 5.45 -14.86 14.61
C GLU A 278 5.54 -15.13 16.11
N ILE A 279 6.77 -15.17 16.67
CA ILE A 279 6.96 -15.43 18.10
C ILE A 279 6.69 -14.25 19.02
N GLU A 280 6.42 -13.06 18.48
CA GLU A 280 6.25 -11.83 19.27
C GLU A 280 4.98 -11.84 20.14
N LEU A 281 3.93 -12.56 19.73
CA LEU A 281 2.66 -12.65 20.44
C LEU A 281 2.45 -13.98 21.21
N HIS A 282 3.46 -14.84 21.20
CA HIS A 282 3.46 -16.11 21.91
C HIS A 282 4.70 -16.24 22.80
N PRO A 283 4.62 -16.98 23.94
CA PRO A 283 5.81 -17.35 24.67
C PRO A 283 6.76 -18.11 23.74
N ALA A 284 8.03 -17.75 23.75
CA ALA A 284 9.02 -18.51 23.02
C ALA A 284 9.31 -19.82 23.78
N TRP A 285 9.23 -20.90 23.04
CA TRP A 285 9.65 -22.22 23.51
C TRP A 285 11.03 -22.47 22.96
N GLY A 286 11.89 -23.12 23.72
CA GLY A 286 13.25 -23.42 23.30
C GLY A 286 14.32 -22.77 24.14
N ASN A 287 15.46 -22.49 23.52
CA ASN A 287 16.64 -22.00 24.21
C ASN A 287 16.50 -20.53 24.68
N LYS A 288 17.44 -20.11 25.56
CA LYS A 288 17.47 -18.75 26.14
C LYS A 288 17.56 -17.64 25.09
N GLU A 289 18.20 -17.87 23.95
CA GLU A 289 18.32 -16.88 22.85
C GLU A 289 16.96 -16.62 22.19
N LEU A 290 16.20 -17.68 21.88
CA LEU A 290 14.87 -17.56 21.30
C LEU A 290 13.90 -16.86 22.26
N GLN A 291 13.99 -17.18 23.57
CA GLN A 291 13.20 -16.51 24.61
C GLN A 291 13.52 -15.01 24.70
N ARG A 292 14.80 -14.63 24.66
CA ARG A 292 15.22 -13.21 24.65
C ARG A 292 14.70 -12.46 23.42
N ASN A 293 14.84 -13.06 22.24
CA ASN A 293 14.34 -12.48 21.00
C ASN A 293 12.80 -12.31 21.02
N SER A 294 12.05 -13.32 21.48
CA SER A 294 10.60 -13.21 21.63
C SER A 294 10.19 -12.12 22.62
N ARG A 295 10.85 -12.08 23.79
CA ARG A 295 10.58 -11.07 24.82
C ARG A 295 10.84 -9.66 24.29
N SER A 296 11.96 -9.42 23.62
CA SER A 296 12.33 -8.09 23.10
C SER A 296 11.35 -7.60 22.03
N LYS A 297 10.94 -8.48 21.11
CA LYS A 297 9.94 -8.11 20.10
C LYS A 297 8.54 -7.90 20.70
N ARG A 298 8.19 -8.65 21.73
CA ARG A 298 6.92 -8.44 22.47
C ARG A 298 6.88 -7.09 23.18
N MET A 299 8.02 -6.65 23.75
CA MET A 299 8.11 -5.34 24.39
C MET A 299 7.88 -4.18 23.41
N PHE A 300 8.20 -4.38 22.13
CA PHE A 300 7.95 -3.39 21.08
C PHE A 300 6.47 -3.25 20.66
N LEU A 301 5.64 -4.29 20.88
CA LEU A 301 4.27 -4.34 20.34
C LEU A 301 3.36 -3.16 20.74
N PRO A 302 3.34 -2.64 22.00
CA PRO A 302 2.55 -1.47 22.33
C PRO A 302 2.94 -0.25 21.50
N GLN A 303 4.24 -0.04 21.27
CA GLN A 303 4.72 1.03 20.40
C GLN A 303 4.36 0.77 18.93
N ALA A 304 4.51 -0.48 18.46
CA ALA A 304 4.07 -0.87 17.12
C ALA A 304 2.59 -0.57 16.90
N ARG A 305 1.74 -0.82 17.93
CA ARG A 305 0.32 -0.51 17.87
C ARG A 305 0.06 1.00 17.80
N SER A 306 0.78 1.80 18.57
CA SER A 306 0.71 3.26 18.51
C SER A 306 1.15 3.80 17.15
N PHE A 307 2.26 3.31 16.60
CA PHE A 307 2.73 3.69 15.26
C PHE A 307 1.77 3.25 14.15
N PHE A 308 1.08 2.12 14.33
CA PHE A 308 0.13 1.63 13.34
C PHE A 308 -1.08 2.57 13.15
N ASP A 309 -1.52 3.24 14.20
CA ASP A 309 -2.64 4.18 14.17
C ASP A 309 -2.20 5.66 14.14
N ASP A 310 -0.90 5.92 14.07
CA ASP A 310 -0.34 7.27 13.98
C ASP A 310 -0.64 7.87 12.58
N PRO A 311 -1.33 9.03 12.50
CA PRO A 311 -1.69 9.65 11.22
C PRO A 311 -0.50 10.30 10.49
N ASP A 312 0.62 10.52 11.19
CA ASP A 312 1.78 11.20 10.61
C ASP A 312 2.78 10.24 9.95
N ILE A 313 2.54 8.93 10.03
CA ILE A 313 3.40 7.91 9.40
C ILE A 313 2.60 6.77 8.79
N ILE A 314 3.12 6.17 7.73
CA ILE A 314 2.64 4.88 7.21
C ILE A 314 3.45 3.77 7.87
N TYR A 315 2.92 3.15 8.91
CA TYR A 315 3.61 2.04 9.57
C TYR A 315 3.17 0.69 9.00
N ARG A 316 4.17 -0.16 8.64
CA ARG A 316 3.94 -1.53 8.18
C ARG A 316 4.62 -2.52 9.11
N HIS A 317 3.83 -3.45 9.63
CA HIS A 317 4.28 -4.49 10.54
C HIS A 317 4.45 -5.81 9.79
N ILE A 318 5.69 -6.22 9.52
CA ILE A 318 6.03 -7.46 8.80
C ILE A 318 6.24 -8.57 9.83
N VAL A 319 5.44 -9.63 9.75
CA VAL A 319 5.45 -10.73 10.73
C VAL A 319 5.88 -12.03 10.04
N PRO A 320 7.21 -12.27 9.94
CA PRO A 320 7.70 -13.48 9.32
C PRO A 320 7.65 -14.70 10.26
N SER A 321 7.29 -15.86 9.70
CA SER A 321 7.67 -17.16 10.23
C SER A 321 9.19 -17.32 10.20
N ALA A 322 9.69 -18.38 10.84
CA ALA A 322 11.10 -18.74 10.74
C ALA A 322 11.52 -18.93 9.27
N PHE A 323 12.61 -18.32 8.88
CA PHE A 323 13.27 -18.51 7.59
C PHE A 323 14.78 -18.76 7.79
N HIS A 324 15.38 -19.47 6.85
CA HIS A 324 16.79 -19.82 6.92
C HIS A 324 17.68 -18.57 6.95
N SER A 325 18.52 -18.45 7.98
CA SER A 325 19.42 -17.31 8.20
C SER A 325 20.57 -17.71 9.12
N PRO A 326 21.61 -16.89 9.27
CA PRO A 326 22.64 -17.13 10.31
C PRO A 326 22.07 -17.20 11.74
N MET A 327 20.87 -16.69 11.96
CA MET A 327 20.20 -16.75 13.26
C MET A 327 19.48 -18.09 13.52
N GLY A 328 19.33 -18.96 12.53
CA GLY A 328 18.71 -20.28 12.67
C GLY A 328 18.33 -20.91 11.35
N ALA A 329 18.32 -22.24 11.34
CA ALA A 329 17.83 -23.03 10.20
C ALA A 329 16.30 -23.03 10.17
N ALA A 330 15.73 -22.99 8.95
CA ALA A 330 14.29 -23.14 8.72
C ALA A 330 14.05 -23.67 7.29
N ALA A 331 12.83 -24.14 7.05
CA ALA A 331 12.44 -24.74 5.76
C ALA A 331 12.44 -23.75 4.59
N LEU A 332 12.09 -22.48 4.86
CA LEU A 332 11.95 -21.46 3.83
C LEU A 332 13.10 -20.47 3.84
N SER A 333 13.40 -19.91 2.66
CA SER A 333 14.49 -18.96 2.49
C SER A 333 14.07 -17.52 2.84
N ALA A 334 15.06 -16.68 3.16
CA ALA A 334 14.85 -15.24 3.31
C ALA A 334 14.34 -14.57 2.00
N ASP A 335 14.71 -15.11 0.83
CA ASP A 335 14.22 -14.63 -0.47
C ASP A 335 12.72 -14.88 -0.65
N TRP A 336 12.20 -16.03 -0.18
CA TRP A 336 10.77 -16.29 -0.13
C TRP A 336 10.06 -15.31 0.81
N ALA A 337 10.59 -15.12 2.01
CA ALA A 337 10.00 -14.21 2.99
C ALA A 337 9.94 -12.77 2.45
N ALA A 338 11.01 -12.30 1.81
CA ALA A 338 11.04 -10.99 1.17
C ALA A 338 10.02 -10.89 -0.01
N LYS A 339 9.90 -11.94 -0.82
CA LYS A 339 8.91 -12.01 -1.91
C LYS A 339 7.47 -11.89 -1.37
N CYS A 340 7.15 -12.63 -0.31
CA CYS A 340 5.84 -12.55 0.34
C CYS A 340 5.58 -11.16 0.92
N ALA A 341 6.56 -10.56 1.61
CA ALA A 341 6.41 -9.21 2.16
C ALA A 341 6.11 -8.17 1.07
N ILE A 342 6.89 -8.16 -0.02
CA ILE A 342 6.67 -7.26 -1.16
C ILE A 342 5.31 -7.51 -1.82
N TRP A 343 4.89 -8.77 -1.94
CA TRP A 343 3.60 -9.16 -2.50
C TRP A 343 2.43 -8.53 -1.73
N TRP A 344 2.48 -8.54 -0.39
CA TRP A 344 1.48 -7.91 0.48
C TRP A 344 1.55 -6.38 0.42
N ILE A 345 2.76 -5.80 0.46
CA ILE A 345 2.96 -4.34 0.41
C ILE A 345 2.38 -3.76 -0.88
N ARG A 346 2.59 -4.43 -2.03
CA ARG A 346 2.01 -4.02 -3.31
C ARG A 346 0.49 -4.01 -3.32
N ARG A 347 -0.13 -4.73 -2.40
CA ARG A 347 -1.58 -4.76 -2.17
C ARG A 347 -2.05 -3.75 -1.13
N GLY A 348 -1.17 -2.88 -0.68
CA GLY A 348 -1.47 -1.84 0.30
C GLY A 348 -1.54 -2.34 1.75
N ALA A 349 -1.15 -3.60 2.03
CA ALA A 349 -1.22 -4.15 3.38
C ALA A 349 -0.32 -3.39 4.35
N ARG A 350 -0.83 -3.10 5.54
CA ARG A 350 -0.08 -2.49 6.65
C ARG A 350 0.37 -3.54 7.69
N TYR A 351 -0.45 -4.55 7.96
CA TYR A 351 -0.02 -5.76 8.67
C TYR A 351 0.30 -6.84 7.62
N ILE A 352 1.51 -7.38 7.67
CA ILE A 352 2.08 -8.18 6.58
C ILE A 352 2.44 -9.57 7.10
N PRO A 353 1.52 -10.54 7.00
CA PRO A 353 1.78 -11.91 7.41
C PRO A 353 2.66 -12.63 6.38
N VAL A 354 3.88 -12.97 6.78
CA VAL A 354 4.83 -13.73 5.97
C VAL A 354 4.95 -15.13 6.56
N THR A 355 3.90 -15.93 6.38
CA THR A 355 3.70 -17.15 7.13
C THR A 355 3.44 -18.39 6.27
N TYR A 356 4.01 -19.52 6.68
CA TYR A 356 3.63 -20.87 6.22
C TYR A 356 2.92 -21.68 7.31
N THR A 357 2.94 -21.19 8.54
CA THR A 357 2.29 -21.81 9.70
C THR A 357 0.85 -21.35 9.90
N GLY A 358 0.49 -20.20 9.31
CA GLY A 358 -0.78 -19.52 9.56
C GLY A 358 -0.83 -18.69 10.85
N ILE A 359 0.18 -18.79 11.72
CA ILE A 359 0.19 -18.13 13.04
C ILE A 359 0.15 -16.59 12.89
N ALA A 360 0.83 -16.01 11.89
CA ALA A 360 0.79 -14.57 11.67
C ALA A 360 -0.62 -14.03 11.40
N TRP A 361 -1.52 -14.84 10.82
CA TRP A 361 -2.93 -14.45 10.64
C TRP A 361 -3.68 -14.38 11.97
N LEU A 362 -3.43 -15.34 12.86
CA LEU A 362 -4.00 -15.32 14.22
C LEU A 362 -3.42 -14.15 15.03
N ASN A 363 -2.15 -13.85 14.84
CA ASN A 363 -1.47 -12.73 15.45
C ASN A 363 -2.04 -11.38 15.03
N TYR A 364 -2.57 -11.25 13.80
CA TYR A 364 -3.26 -10.04 13.35
C TYR A 364 -4.39 -9.65 14.31
N PHE A 365 -5.27 -10.59 14.64
CA PHE A 365 -6.38 -10.32 15.56
C PHE A 365 -5.91 -9.97 16.97
N LYS A 366 -4.84 -10.62 17.46
CA LYS A 366 -4.24 -10.27 18.75
C LYS A 366 -3.62 -8.86 18.71
N PHE A 367 -2.88 -8.55 17.65
CA PHE A 367 -2.26 -7.24 17.44
C PHE A 367 -3.31 -6.13 17.42
N MET A 368 -4.39 -6.31 16.66
CA MET A 368 -5.42 -5.29 16.49
C MET A 368 -6.31 -5.10 17.73
N TYR A 369 -6.62 -6.16 18.47
CA TYR A 369 -7.67 -6.14 19.50
C TYR A 369 -7.18 -6.39 20.92
N ARG A 370 -5.95 -6.89 21.13
CA ARG A 370 -5.45 -7.24 22.46
C ARG A 370 -4.20 -6.48 22.87
N ILE A 371 -3.46 -5.89 21.95
CA ILE A 371 -2.29 -5.10 22.27
C ILE A 371 -2.74 -3.68 22.61
N PRO A 372 -2.46 -3.20 23.86
CA PRO A 372 -2.75 -1.82 24.23
C PRO A 372 -1.82 -0.87 23.49
N TYR A 373 -2.23 0.38 23.37
CA TYR A 373 -1.33 1.45 22.94
C TYR A 373 -0.24 1.68 23.99
N ALA A 374 0.91 2.10 23.55
CA ALA A 374 1.93 2.58 24.49
C ALA A 374 1.31 3.78 25.23
N LYS A 375 1.26 3.72 26.55
CA LYS A 375 1.02 4.90 27.37
C LYS A 375 2.18 5.85 27.10
N ASP A 376 1.89 7.14 26.97
CA ASP A 376 2.93 8.15 26.80
C ASP A 376 3.99 7.95 27.88
N MET A 377 5.13 7.44 27.48
CA MET A 377 6.26 7.15 28.39
C MET A 377 6.97 8.44 28.82
N ASP A 378 6.49 9.60 28.38
CA ASP A 378 7.00 10.91 28.80
C ASP A 378 6.42 11.37 30.18
N GLN A 379 5.65 10.49 30.84
CA GLN A 379 5.10 10.73 32.20
C GLN A 379 5.62 9.75 33.26
N MET A 380 6.71 9.01 32.98
CA MET A 380 7.40 8.23 34.02
C MET A 380 8.85 8.67 34.21
#